data_52d9689b0305091fbf4def40957b2208
#
_entry.id   52d9689b0305091fbf4def40957b2208
#
_cell.length_a   1.000
_cell.length_b   1.000
_cell.length_c   1.000
_cell.angle_alpha   90.00
_cell.angle_beta   90.00
_cell.angle_gamma   90.00
#
_symmetry.space_group_name_H-M   'P 1'
#
loop_
_entity.id
_entity.type
_entity.pdbx_description
1 polymer ?
#
loop_
_entity_poly.entity_id
_entity_poly.type
_entity_poly.pdbx_seq_one_letter_code
_entity_poly.pdbx_strand_id
1 'polypeptide(L)'
;MAGGSPISQFPHRGEAVQPFHLIDADGALLESCEPPLTDEQILSALRLMMLSRAFDHKGVSLQRQGRFGTFSAVHGQEASVVGSAFALDPARDWVVPQYRELPALLYQGLPLENFILYFNGHPAGGAIPEGVRLLPIQISLAAQLPQAVGLAWGLRLQGLDGVVLTYFGDGASSEGDFHEACNLAGVVKAPVIFFLQNNGWAISTPRERQSAARTLAERAPGYGFDGVVVDGNDLLAVYAATSAAVERARAGLGPTLIESQTYRLGAHNTSDDPTRYVPPEMLERQKQHDPILRIQRFLAARGAWNESVASDFQNHIFRTIEQALAAAAAVPPPTAADLFSHTYAKLTDRQARQLREFEATAAAGTSG
;
A
#
# COMPACT_ATOMS: atom_id res chain seq x y z
N MET A 1 -33.54 5.02 -9.31
CA MET A 1 -33.53 4.93 -7.86
C MET A 1 -33.21 3.50 -7.45
N ALA A 2 -32.05 3.27 -6.97
CA ALA A 2 -31.59 2.28 -6.03
C ALA A 2 -30.06 2.27 -6.11
N GLY A 3 -29.46 3.35 -5.65
CA GLY A 3 -28.06 3.36 -5.28
C GLY A 3 -27.91 2.61 -3.95
N GLY A 4 -27.88 1.28 -4.00
CA GLY A 4 -27.47 0.47 -2.87
C GLY A 4 -26.03 0.79 -2.55
N SER A 5 -25.74 1.12 -1.28
CA SER A 5 -24.38 1.28 -0.80
C SER A 5 -23.55 0.04 -1.21
N PRO A 6 -22.35 0.19 -1.78
CA PRO A 6 -21.49 -0.95 -2.14
C PRO A 6 -21.17 -1.87 -0.95
N ILE A 7 -21.48 -1.45 0.26
CA ILE A 7 -21.18 -2.15 1.52
C ILE A 7 -22.25 -3.18 1.91
N SER A 8 -23.40 -3.30 1.22
CA SER A 8 -24.55 -4.08 1.73
C SER A 8 -24.82 -5.42 1.06
N GLN A 9 -23.94 -6.00 0.25
CA GLN A 9 -24.26 -7.22 -0.49
C GLN A 9 -23.21 -8.32 -0.38
N PHE A 10 -23.30 -9.11 0.69
CA PHE A 10 -22.79 -10.48 0.60
C PHE A 10 -23.89 -11.39 0.02
N PRO A 11 -23.65 -12.07 -1.11
CA PRO A 11 -24.59 -13.00 -1.69
C PRO A 11 -24.82 -14.19 -0.75
N HIS A 12 -26.01 -14.80 -0.83
CA HIS A 12 -26.37 -15.98 -0.05
C HIS A 12 -25.40 -17.14 -0.31
N ARG A 13 -25.27 -18.06 0.66
CA ARG A 13 -24.43 -19.26 0.53
C ARG A 13 -24.71 -19.99 -0.79
N GLY A 14 -23.70 -20.06 -1.67
CA GLY A 14 -23.76 -20.75 -2.97
C GLY A 14 -23.61 -19.87 -4.19
N GLU A 15 -23.77 -18.55 -4.09
CA GLU A 15 -23.54 -17.64 -5.22
C GLU A 15 -22.08 -17.19 -5.25
N ALA A 16 -21.54 -17.03 -6.47
CA ALA A 16 -20.21 -16.45 -6.65
C ALA A 16 -20.21 -14.98 -6.22
N VAL A 17 -19.28 -14.60 -5.35
CA VAL A 17 -19.09 -13.20 -4.99
C VAL A 17 -18.47 -12.48 -6.18
N GLN A 18 -19.25 -11.57 -6.78
CA GLN A 18 -18.71 -10.69 -7.82
C GLN A 18 -18.06 -9.48 -7.14
N PRO A 19 -16.78 -9.18 -7.42
CA PRO A 19 -16.14 -7.96 -6.91
C PRO A 19 -16.89 -6.71 -7.42
N PHE A 20 -17.06 -5.74 -6.54
CA PHE A 20 -17.59 -4.43 -6.95
C PHE A 20 -16.62 -3.78 -7.95
N HIS A 21 -17.15 -3.34 -9.08
CA HIS A 21 -16.39 -2.64 -10.13
C HIS A 21 -17.24 -1.55 -10.77
N LEU A 22 -16.61 -0.55 -11.37
CA LEU A 22 -17.23 0.58 -12.08
C LEU A 22 -16.85 0.63 -13.55
N ILE A 23 -15.64 0.17 -13.89
CA ILE A 23 -15.19 0.06 -15.28
C ILE A 23 -14.85 -1.40 -15.59
N ASP A 24 -15.06 -1.83 -16.83
CA ASP A 24 -14.67 -3.15 -17.30
C ASP A 24 -13.16 -3.25 -17.64
N ALA A 25 -12.69 -4.40 -18.07
CA ALA A 25 -11.28 -4.62 -18.42
C ALA A 25 -10.81 -3.76 -19.61
N ASP A 26 -11.74 -3.33 -20.48
CA ASP A 26 -11.45 -2.47 -21.62
C ASP A 26 -11.52 -0.98 -21.28
N GLY A 27 -11.85 -0.64 -20.03
CA GLY A 27 -11.95 0.72 -19.53
C GLY A 27 -13.29 1.39 -19.83
N ALA A 28 -14.32 0.62 -20.22
CA ALA A 28 -15.65 1.18 -20.39
C ALA A 28 -16.38 1.28 -19.05
N LEU A 29 -17.02 2.41 -18.80
CA LEU A 29 -17.83 2.61 -17.60
C LEU A 29 -19.11 1.77 -17.70
N LEU A 30 -19.49 1.14 -16.59
CA LEU A 30 -20.76 0.41 -16.53
C LEU A 30 -21.95 1.36 -16.77
N GLU A 31 -22.99 0.83 -17.42
CA GLU A 31 -24.23 1.56 -17.65
C GLU A 31 -24.80 2.11 -16.33
N SER A 32 -25.26 3.36 -16.36
CA SER A 32 -25.85 4.07 -15.22
C SER A 32 -24.88 4.43 -14.07
N CYS A 33 -23.57 4.29 -14.26
CA CYS A 33 -22.57 4.75 -13.29
C CYS A 33 -21.98 6.11 -13.73
N GLU A 34 -21.64 6.93 -12.74
CA GLU A 34 -20.82 8.12 -12.93
C GLU A 34 -19.46 7.93 -12.27
N PRO A 35 -18.37 8.42 -12.88
CA PRO A 35 -17.06 8.33 -12.23
C PRO A 35 -17.07 9.12 -10.92
N PRO A 36 -16.57 8.55 -9.81
CA PRO A 36 -16.54 9.23 -8.52
C PRO A 36 -15.43 10.31 -8.43
N LEU A 37 -14.61 10.42 -9.45
CA LEU A 37 -13.50 11.37 -9.58
C LEU A 37 -13.62 12.14 -10.89
N THR A 38 -13.12 13.38 -10.89
CA THR A 38 -12.96 14.17 -12.13
C THR A 38 -11.82 13.64 -13.00
N ASP A 39 -11.80 13.95 -14.28
CA ASP A 39 -10.73 13.52 -15.18
C ASP A 39 -9.35 14.02 -14.71
N GLU A 40 -9.26 15.21 -14.11
CA GLU A 40 -8.03 15.75 -13.53
C GLU A 40 -7.54 14.93 -12.33
N GLN A 41 -8.46 14.51 -11.47
CA GLN A 41 -8.13 13.64 -10.33
C GLN A 41 -7.69 12.26 -10.81
N ILE A 42 -8.35 11.71 -11.82
CA ILE A 42 -7.98 10.42 -12.41
C ILE A 42 -6.60 10.52 -13.11
N LEU A 43 -6.31 11.62 -13.81
CA LEU A 43 -4.98 11.86 -14.39
C LEU A 43 -3.90 11.97 -13.29
N SER A 44 -4.20 12.62 -12.19
CA SER A 44 -3.29 12.69 -11.04
C SER A 44 -3.02 11.30 -10.44
N ALA A 45 -4.06 10.50 -10.27
CA ALA A 45 -3.96 9.11 -9.81
C ALA A 45 -3.15 8.26 -10.80
N LEU A 46 -3.44 8.35 -12.10
CA LEU A 46 -2.68 7.65 -13.15
C LEU A 46 -1.19 8.01 -13.14
N ARG A 47 -0.87 9.30 -12.93
CA ARG A 47 0.53 9.74 -12.84
C ARG A 47 1.25 9.06 -11.68
N LEU A 48 0.59 8.94 -10.53
CA LEU A 48 1.16 8.27 -9.35
C LEU A 48 1.31 6.76 -9.58
N MET A 49 0.34 6.11 -10.23
CA MET A 49 0.45 4.70 -10.64
C MET A 49 1.65 4.49 -11.57
N MET A 50 1.79 5.32 -12.60
CA MET A 50 2.89 5.24 -13.57
C MET A 50 4.25 5.55 -12.93
N LEU A 51 4.33 6.53 -12.02
CA LEU A 51 5.54 6.83 -11.25
C LEU A 51 5.99 5.61 -10.44
N SER A 52 5.07 4.97 -9.75
CA SER A 52 5.37 3.81 -8.92
C SER A 52 5.84 2.61 -9.76
N ARG A 53 5.18 2.34 -10.89
CA ARG A 53 5.60 1.31 -11.85
C ARG A 53 7.00 1.58 -12.43
N ALA A 54 7.27 2.83 -12.81
CA ALA A 54 8.57 3.23 -13.34
C ALA A 54 9.67 3.11 -12.27
N PHE A 55 9.35 3.50 -11.02
CA PHE A 55 10.27 3.31 -9.90
C PHE A 55 10.55 1.83 -9.62
N ASP A 56 9.53 0.97 -9.66
CA ASP A 56 9.71 -0.48 -9.48
C ASP A 56 10.71 -1.05 -10.49
N HIS A 57 10.56 -0.70 -11.77
CA HIS A 57 11.49 -1.13 -12.82
C HIS A 57 12.91 -0.60 -12.59
N LYS A 58 13.03 0.68 -12.20
CA LYS A 58 14.33 1.30 -11.88
C LYS A 58 14.95 0.65 -10.66
N GLY A 59 14.18 0.43 -9.59
CA GLY A 59 14.62 -0.19 -8.34
C GLY A 59 15.12 -1.62 -8.54
N VAL A 60 14.40 -2.43 -9.31
CA VAL A 60 14.86 -3.80 -9.68
C VAL A 60 16.19 -3.73 -10.43
N SER A 61 16.33 -2.80 -11.39
CA SER A 61 17.59 -2.62 -12.13
C SER A 61 18.74 -2.21 -11.22
N LEU A 62 18.51 -1.26 -10.30
CA LEU A 62 19.50 -0.79 -9.33
C LEU A 62 19.89 -1.88 -8.33
N GLN A 63 18.93 -2.68 -7.87
CA GLN A 63 19.19 -3.79 -6.96
C GLN A 63 20.09 -4.84 -7.61
N ARG A 64 19.84 -5.20 -8.88
CA ARG A 64 20.70 -6.12 -9.65
C ARG A 64 22.13 -5.60 -9.83
N GLN A 65 22.33 -4.28 -9.76
CA GLN A 65 23.64 -3.62 -9.79
C GLN A 65 24.27 -3.49 -8.38
N GLY A 66 23.62 -3.97 -7.32
CA GLY A 66 24.07 -3.78 -5.93
C GLY A 66 23.95 -2.34 -5.41
N ARG A 67 23.17 -1.49 -6.08
CA ARG A 67 22.98 -0.06 -5.75
C ARG A 67 21.68 0.24 -5.02
N PHE A 68 20.87 -0.76 -4.81
CA PHE A 68 19.61 -0.67 -4.08
C PHE A 68 19.38 -1.95 -3.27
N GLY A 69 18.77 -1.82 -2.10
CA GLY A 69 18.45 -2.96 -1.25
C GLY A 69 17.31 -3.82 -1.79
N THR A 70 17.04 -4.92 -1.12
CA THR A 70 15.90 -5.78 -1.44
C THR A 70 14.60 -5.05 -1.11
N PHE A 71 13.69 -4.95 -2.06
CA PHE A 71 12.38 -4.35 -1.87
C PHE A 71 11.28 -5.12 -2.61
N SER A 72 10.03 -4.80 -2.30
CA SER A 72 8.85 -5.41 -2.89
C SER A 72 8.12 -4.42 -3.78
N ALA A 73 8.08 -4.70 -5.08
CA ALA A 73 7.42 -3.89 -6.09
C ALA A 73 5.88 -3.91 -5.93
N VAL A 74 5.22 -2.79 -6.27
CA VAL A 74 3.75 -2.70 -6.30
C VAL A 74 3.16 -3.23 -7.61
N HIS A 75 3.98 -3.56 -8.58
CA HIS A 75 3.65 -3.93 -9.94
C HIS A 75 2.42 -4.84 -10.07
N GLY A 76 1.37 -4.33 -10.73
CA GLY A 76 0.06 -4.97 -10.92
C GLY A 76 -0.99 -4.57 -9.89
N GLN A 77 -0.63 -3.90 -8.80
CA GLN A 77 -1.51 -3.54 -7.68
C GLN A 77 -1.67 -2.02 -7.53
N GLU A 78 -1.24 -1.24 -8.52
CA GLU A 78 -1.18 0.22 -8.43
C GLU A 78 -2.56 0.83 -8.21
N ALA A 79 -3.61 0.32 -8.89
CA ALA A 79 -4.97 0.82 -8.73
C ALA A 79 -5.52 0.57 -7.32
N SER A 80 -5.21 -0.58 -6.72
CA SER A 80 -5.56 -0.90 -5.33
C SER A 80 -5.00 0.14 -4.36
N VAL A 81 -3.70 0.43 -4.47
CA VAL A 81 -3.01 1.31 -3.53
C VAL A 81 -3.36 2.78 -3.78
N VAL A 82 -3.37 3.22 -5.04
CA VAL A 82 -3.68 4.61 -5.38
C VAL A 82 -5.15 4.93 -5.14
N GLY A 83 -6.08 4.05 -5.56
CA GLY A 83 -7.51 4.28 -5.35
C GLY A 83 -7.88 4.39 -3.87
N SER A 84 -7.31 3.55 -3.02
CA SER A 84 -7.56 3.61 -1.58
C SER A 84 -6.90 4.83 -0.93
N ALA A 85 -5.68 5.20 -1.32
CA ALA A 85 -5.00 6.37 -0.80
C ALA A 85 -5.71 7.68 -1.16
N PHE A 86 -6.22 7.80 -2.40
CA PHE A 86 -6.94 8.99 -2.86
C PHE A 86 -8.28 9.24 -2.13
N ALA A 87 -8.81 8.25 -1.45
CA ALA A 87 -10.00 8.38 -0.61
C ALA A 87 -9.71 9.04 0.76
N LEU A 88 -8.45 9.22 1.12
CA LEU A 88 -8.02 9.83 2.36
C LEU A 88 -7.77 11.33 2.21
N ASP A 89 -7.89 12.04 3.32
CA ASP A 89 -7.40 13.40 3.49
C ASP A 89 -6.05 13.37 4.24
N PRO A 90 -4.91 13.57 3.56
CA PRO A 90 -3.59 13.51 4.19
C PRO A 90 -3.40 14.47 5.37
N ALA A 91 -4.22 15.53 5.46
CA ALA A 91 -4.13 16.49 6.57
C ALA A 91 -4.68 15.94 7.89
N ARG A 92 -5.50 14.87 7.88
CA ARG A 92 -6.14 14.33 9.10
C ARG A 92 -6.14 12.81 9.19
N ASP A 93 -6.09 12.10 8.06
CA ASP A 93 -6.14 10.63 8.03
C ASP A 93 -4.73 10.03 8.08
N TRP A 94 -4.64 8.84 8.64
CA TRP A 94 -3.38 8.14 8.83
C TRP A 94 -3.27 6.93 7.91
N VAL A 95 -2.07 6.70 7.40
CA VAL A 95 -1.71 5.47 6.71
C VAL A 95 -0.80 4.63 7.58
N VAL A 96 -1.14 3.35 7.72
CA VAL A 96 -0.33 2.34 8.42
C VAL A 96 0.04 1.28 7.38
N PRO A 97 1.24 1.39 6.77
CA PRO A 97 1.64 0.56 5.64
C PRO A 97 2.19 -0.78 6.09
N GLN A 98 2.27 -1.71 5.14
CA GLN A 98 3.16 -2.85 5.22
C GLN A 98 4.49 -2.49 4.50
N TYR A 99 4.75 -3.01 3.31
CA TYR A 99 6.02 -2.73 2.60
C TYR A 99 5.84 -2.54 1.08
N ARG A 100 4.63 -2.67 0.56
CA ARG A 100 4.35 -2.65 -0.90
C ARG A 100 3.62 -1.38 -1.36
N GLU A 101 3.34 -0.48 -0.46
CA GLU A 101 2.41 0.64 -0.65
C GLU A 101 3.12 1.96 -1.01
N LEU A 102 4.22 1.90 -1.79
CA LEU A 102 4.94 3.11 -2.23
C LEU A 102 4.00 4.23 -2.71
N PRO A 103 2.97 3.97 -3.57
CA PRO A 103 2.07 5.06 -3.99
C PRO A 103 1.34 5.74 -2.84
N ALA A 104 0.88 4.98 -1.85
CA ALA A 104 0.18 5.54 -0.69
C ALA A 104 1.12 6.36 0.20
N LEU A 105 2.38 5.92 0.34
CA LEU A 105 3.40 6.66 1.09
C LEU A 105 3.67 8.02 0.43
N LEU A 106 3.83 8.04 -0.90
CA LEU A 106 4.05 9.27 -1.68
C LEU A 106 2.83 10.20 -1.59
N TYR A 107 1.61 9.67 -1.72
CA TYR A 107 0.39 10.45 -1.60
C TYR A 107 0.24 11.06 -0.21
N GLN A 108 0.64 10.35 0.83
CA GLN A 108 0.60 10.81 2.22
C GLN A 108 1.68 11.86 2.52
N GLY A 109 2.65 12.04 1.63
CA GLY A 109 3.69 13.08 1.73
C GLY A 109 5.07 12.55 2.14
N LEU A 110 5.32 11.24 2.11
CA LEU A 110 6.68 10.72 2.29
C LEU A 110 7.50 11.02 1.03
N PRO A 111 8.66 11.70 1.13
CA PRO A 111 9.53 11.90 -0.03
C PRO A 111 10.08 10.59 -0.58
N LEU A 112 10.22 10.49 -1.92
CA LEU A 112 10.70 9.27 -2.56
C LEU A 112 12.13 8.91 -2.14
N GLU A 113 12.99 9.90 -1.85
CA GLU A 113 14.33 9.69 -1.32
C GLU A 113 14.34 9.01 0.05
N ASN A 114 13.32 9.23 0.91
CA ASN A 114 13.20 8.52 2.19
C ASN A 114 12.94 7.04 1.95
N PHE A 115 12.08 6.68 0.98
CA PHE A 115 11.85 5.30 0.59
C PHE A 115 13.14 4.62 0.07
N ILE A 116 13.91 5.35 -0.75
CA ILE A 116 15.20 4.86 -1.26
C ILE A 116 16.18 4.62 -0.11
N LEU A 117 16.33 5.57 0.81
CA LEU A 117 17.19 5.46 1.98
C LEU A 117 16.78 4.31 2.88
N TYR A 118 15.46 4.13 3.12
CA TYR A 118 14.93 3.05 3.95
C TYR A 118 15.36 1.67 3.43
N PHE A 119 15.13 1.40 2.14
CA PHE A 119 15.49 0.11 1.55
C PHE A 119 16.99 -0.07 1.32
N ASN A 120 17.78 1.01 1.37
CA ASN A 120 19.24 0.96 1.44
C ASN A 120 19.76 0.77 2.88
N GLY A 121 18.87 0.64 3.87
CA GLY A 121 19.24 0.44 5.27
C GLY A 121 19.77 1.70 5.97
N HIS A 122 19.52 2.88 5.42
CA HIS A 122 19.95 4.13 6.01
C HIS A 122 18.93 4.62 7.06
N PRO A 123 19.35 4.95 8.31
CA PRO A 123 18.45 5.36 9.40
C PRO A 123 17.52 6.53 9.03
N ALA A 124 18.02 7.52 8.26
CA ALA A 124 17.22 8.66 7.82
C ALA A 124 16.01 8.26 6.97
N GLY A 125 16.04 7.08 6.30
CA GLY A 125 14.92 6.59 5.51
C GLY A 125 13.69 6.22 6.35
N GLY A 126 13.90 5.85 7.63
CA GLY A 126 12.82 5.56 8.57
C GLY A 126 12.23 6.78 9.26
N ALA A 127 12.81 7.97 9.07
CA ALA A 127 12.32 9.20 9.66
C ALA A 127 11.10 9.71 8.88
N ILE A 128 9.95 9.73 9.53
CA ILE A 128 8.73 10.32 8.96
C ILE A 128 8.79 11.83 9.13
N PRO A 129 8.64 12.65 8.06
CA PRO A 129 8.65 14.10 8.18
C PRO A 129 7.55 14.62 9.11
N GLU A 130 7.83 15.74 9.77
CA GLU A 130 6.85 16.38 10.65
C GLU A 130 5.57 16.73 9.88
N GLY A 131 4.42 16.46 10.48
CA GLY A 131 3.10 16.68 9.87
C GLY A 131 2.63 15.56 8.94
N VAL A 132 3.49 14.65 8.49
CA VAL A 132 3.08 13.49 7.69
C VAL A 132 2.45 12.43 8.58
N ARG A 133 1.20 12.07 8.28
CA ARG A 133 0.39 11.13 9.07
C ARG A 133 0.60 9.70 8.59
N LEU A 134 1.77 9.17 8.89
CA LEU A 134 2.23 7.87 8.44
C LEU A 134 2.92 7.13 9.60
N LEU A 135 2.66 5.85 9.79
CA LEU A 135 3.51 5.00 10.61
C LEU A 135 4.65 4.41 9.75
N PRO A 136 5.77 4.01 10.39
CA PRO A 136 6.88 3.40 9.68
C PRO A 136 6.46 2.14 8.89
N ILE A 137 7.16 1.86 7.80
CA ILE A 137 6.99 0.65 7.00
C ILE A 137 7.18 -0.58 7.90
N GLN A 138 6.21 -1.52 7.85
CA GLN A 138 6.24 -2.75 8.63
C GLN A 138 6.52 -3.96 7.75
N ILE A 139 7.59 -4.68 8.04
CA ILE A 139 7.98 -5.90 7.31
C ILE A 139 7.35 -7.16 7.93
N SER A 140 7.21 -7.20 9.26
CA SER A 140 6.57 -8.31 9.96
C SER A 140 5.08 -8.35 9.64
N LEU A 141 4.61 -9.50 9.14
CA LEU A 141 3.24 -9.64 8.64
C LEU A 141 2.22 -9.41 9.75
N ALA A 142 1.19 -8.63 9.45
CA ALA A 142 0.06 -8.26 10.30
C ALA A 142 0.40 -7.47 11.59
N ALA A 143 1.67 -7.34 11.99
CA ALA A 143 2.05 -6.66 13.24
C ALA A 143 1.60 -5.17 13.30
N GLN A 144 1.39 -4.52 12.15
CA GLN A 144 0.89 -3.16 12.06
C GLN A 144 -0.62 -3.05 12.35
N LEU A 145 -1.38 -4.13 12.25
CA LEU A 145 -2.85 -4.09 12.36
C LEU A 145 -3.32 -3.72 13.76
N PRO A 146 -2.82 -4.33 14.86
CA PRO A 146 -3.13 -3.90 16.22
C PRO A 146 -2.71 -2.45 16.49
N GLN A 147 -1.59 -2.00 15.91
CA GLN A 147 -1.12 -0.62 16.02
C GLN A 147 -2.08 0.35 15.34
N ALA A 148 -2.58 0.00 14.13
CA ALA A 148 -3.58 0.78 13.42
C ALA A 148 -4.88 0.93 14.22
N VAL A 149 -5.35 -0.15 14.84
CA VAL A 149 -6.53 -0.14 15.71
C VAL A 149 -6.31 0.75 16.93
N GLY A 150 -5.15 0.62 17.58
CA GLY A 150 -4.80 1.46 18.73
C GLY A 150 -4.74 2.94 18.37
N LEU A 151 -4.14 3.28 17.23
CA LEU A 151 -4.08 4.66 16.70
C LEU A 151 -5.49 5.19 16.43
N ALA A 152 -6.31 4.45 15.69
CA ALA A 152 -7.68 4.84 15.35
C ALA A 152 -8.54 5.03 16.61
N TRP A 153 -8.43 4.12 17.57
CA TRP A 153 -9.14 4.23 18.85
C TRP A 153 -8.68 5.45 19.64
N GLY A 154 -7.35 5.72 19.67
CA GLY A 154 -6.78 6.91 20.30
C GLY A 154 -7.28 8.22 19.69
N LEU A 155 -7.38 8.32 18.35
CA LEU A 155 -7.97 9.48 17.66
C LEU A 155 -9.42 9.71 18.13
N ARG A 156 -10.24 8.66 18.15
CA ARG A 156 -11.62 8.76 18.60
C ARG A 156 -11.76 9.17 20.06
N LEU A 157 -10.93 8.63 20.95
CA LEU A 157 -10.95 9.00 22.37
C LEU A 157 -10.57 10.48 22.61
N GLN A 158 -9.78 11.05 21.70
CA GLN A 158 -9.42 12.47 21.70
C GLN A 158 -10.45 13.36 21.00
N GLY A 159 -11.52 12.80 20.45
CA GLY A 159 -12.53 13.55 19.70
C GLY A 159 -12.05 14.05 18.34
N LEU A 160 -11.01 13.44 17.79
CA LEU A 160 -10.48 13.74 16.46
C LEU A 160 -11.23 12.90 15.41
N ASP A 161 -11.48 13.48 14.22
CA ASP A 161 -12.26 12.88 13.14
C ASP A 161 -11.41 12.11 12.11
N GLY A 162 -10.12 11.92 12.40
CA GLY A 162 -9.19 11.18 11.56
C GLY A 162 -9.55 9.69 11.47
N VAL A 163 -9.34 9.12 10.29
CA VAL A 163 -9.49 7.70 9.99
C VAL A 163 -8.11 7.07 9.77
N VAL A 164 -7.96 5.80 10.08
CA VAL A 164 -6.72 5.06 9.85
C VAL A 164 -6.95 4.03 8.76
N LEU A 165 -6.20 4.11 7.68
CA LEU A 165 -6.14 3.08 6.65
C LEU A 165 -4.91 2.22 6.87
N THR A 166 -5.08 0.90 7.02
CA THR A 166 -3.97 -0.04 7.17
C THR A 166 -3.97 -1.06 6.05
N TYR A 167 -2.79 -1.30 5.49
CA TYR A 167 -2.57 -2.21 4.38
C TYR A 167 -2.00 -3.54 4.83
N PHE A 168 -2.42 -4.63 4.18
CA PHE A 168 -1.85 -5.96 4.37
C PHE A 168 -2.24 -6.88 3.21
N GLY A 169 -1.48 -7.96 3.02
CA GLY A 169 -1.74 -8.96 1.98
C GLY A 169 -2.61 -10.12 2.47
N ASP A 170 -3.00 -10.98 1.53
CA ASP A 170 -3.74 -12.22 1.80
C ASP A 170 -3.01 -13.14 2.79
N GLY A 171 -1.67 -13.26 2.68
CA GLY A 171 -0.87 -14.03 3.63
C GLY A 171 -0.94 -13.49 5.06
N ALA A 172 -0.91 -12.19 5.25
CA ALA A 172 -1.01 -11.57 6.56
C ALA A 172 -2.36 -11.83 7.23
N SER A 173 -3.42 -12.10 6.46
CA SER A 173 -4.74 -12.46 7.00
C SER A 173 -4.79 -13.82 7.69
N SER A 174 -3.70 -14.60 7.65
CA SER A 174 -3.56 -15.88 8.34
C SER A 174 -2.84 -15.76 9.69
N GLU A 175 -2.30 -14.56 9.99
CA GLU A 175 -1.62 -14.29 11.26
C GLU A 175 -2.62 -14.02 12.39
N GLY A 176 -2.23 -14.35 13.64
CA GLY A 176 -3.05 -14.10 14.83
C GLY A 176 -3.39 -12.63 15.02
N ASP A 177 -2.40 -11.75 14.79
CA ASP A 177 -2.54 -10.30 14.92
C ASP A 177 -3.69 -9.73 14.05
N PHE A 178 -3.96 -10.31 12.85
CA PHE A 178 -5.11 -9.92 12.04
C PHE A 178 -6.43 -10.18 12.79
N HIS A 179 -6.60 -11.37 13.34
CA HIS A 179 -7.84 -11.75 14.02
C HIS A 179 -8.05 -10.94 15.29
N GLU A 180 -7.00 -10.72 16.06
CA GLU A 180 -7.03 -9.93 17.29
C GLU A 180 -7.33 -8.46 17.01
N ALA A 181 -6.68 -7.87 16.01
CA ALA A 181 -6.92 -6.50 15.58
C ALA A 181 -8.36 -6.30 15.10
N CYS A 182 -8.88 -7.19 14.24
CA CYS A 182 -10.25 -7.12 13.74
C CYS A 182 -11.26 -7.24 14.89
N ASN A 183 -11.06 -8.18 15.81
CA ASN A 183 -11.95 -8.35 16.96
C ASN A 183 -11.96 -7.10 17.85
N LEU A 184 -10.80 -6.58 18.21
CA LEU A 184 -10.71 -5.35 19.02
C LEU A 184 -11.36 -4.17 18.29
N ALA A 185 -11.10 -3.99 17.01
CA ALA A 185 -11.65 -2.89 16.21
C ALA A 185 -13.19 -2.92 16.19
N GLY A 186 -13.79 -4.10 16.06
CA GLY A 186 -15.24 -4.29 16.12
C GLY A 186 -15.81 -3.92 17.49
N VAL A 187 -15.19 -4.41 18.57
CA VAL A 187 -15.61 -4.13 19.96
C VAL A 187 -15.59 -2.64 20.27
N VAL A 188 -14.48 -1.96 19.94
CA VAL A 188 -14.32 -0.54 20.25
C VAL A 188 -14.83 0.38 19.13
N LYS A 189 -15.38 -0.15 18.04
CA LYS A 189 -15.82 0.60 16.85
C LYS A 189 -14.74 1.59 16.37
N ALA A 190 -13.49 1.12 16.28
CA ALA A 190 -12.37 1.96 15.86
C ALA A 190 -12.60 2.50 14.44
N PRO A 191 -12.29 3.78 14.13
CA PRO A 191 -12.37 4.34 12.79
C PRO A 191 -11.18 3.87 11.94
N VAL A 192 -11.08 2.55 11.71
CA VAL A 192 -10.02 1.91 10.94
C VAL A 192 -10.58 1.20 9.71
N ILE A 193 -9.87 1.30 8.60
CA ILE A 193 -10.13 0.57 7.36
C ILE A 193 -9.04 -0.45 7.19
N PHE A 194 -9.42 -1.73 7.21
CA PHE A 194 -8.55 -2.85 6.92
C PHE A 194 -8.53 -3.08 5.41
N PHE A 195 -7.49 -2.63 4.73
CA PHE A 195 -7.35 -2.75 3.28
C PHE A 195 -6.48 -3.95 2.92
N LEU A 196 -7.13 -5.06 2.59
CA LEU A 196 -6.53 -6.33 2.27
C LEU A 196 -6.25 -6.42 0.76
N GLN A 197 -4.98 -6.39 0.37
CA GLN A 197 -4.54 -6.59 -1.01
C GLN A 197 -4.44 -8.09 -1.29
N ASN A 198 -5.54 -8.71 -1.75
CA ASN A 198 -5.53 -10.10 -2.17
C ASN A 198 -4.93 -10.18 -3.58
N ASN A 199 -3.62 -10.36 -3.64
CA ASN A 199 -2.88 -10.46 -4.90
C ASN A 199 -2.64 -11.91 -5.35
N GLY A 200 -3.31 -12.87 -4.71
CA GLY A 200 -3.31 -14.29 -5.04
C GLY A 200 -2.16 -15.10 -4.44
N TRP A 201 -1.16 -14.45 -3.83
CA TRP A 201 0.07 -15.12 -3.44
C TRP A 201 0.67 -14.59 -2.13
N ALA A 202 0.82 -15.45 -1.12
CA ALA A 202 1.70 -15.21 0.01
C ALA A 202 3.09 -15.80 -0.33
N ILE A 203 3.98 -14.97 -0.82
CA ILE A 203 5.27 -15.36 -1.44
C ILE A 203 5.00 -16.35 -2.58
N SER A 204 5.11 -17.65 -2.34
CA SER A 204 4.89 -18.76 -3.28
C SER A 204 3.67 -19.62 -2.93
N THR A 205 2.95 -19.31 -1.84
CA THR A 205 1.76 -20.03 -1.42
C THR A 205 0.52 -19.39 -2.06
N PRO A 206 -0.22 -20.10 -2.91
CA PRO A 206 -1.42 -19.56 -3.52
C PRO A 206 -2.53 -19.39 -2.47
N ARG A 207 -3.43 -18.44 -2.73
CA ARG A 207 -4.49 -18.02 -1.81
C ARG A 207 -5.37 -19.20 -1.35
N GLU A 208 -5.68 -20.16 -2.21
CA GLU A 208 -6.52 -21.31 -1.93
C GLU A 208 -5.92 -22.28 -0.90
N ARG A 209 -4.59 -22.24 -0.74
CA ARG A 209 -3.89 -23.01 0.31
C ARG A 209 -3.78 -22.30 1.64
N GLN A 210 -4.18 -21.03 1.71
CA GLN A 210 -4.13 -20.22 2.92
C GLN A 210 -5.50 -20.14 3.63
N SER A 211 -6.58 -20.17 2.88
CA SER A 211 -7.93 -20.01 3.44
C SER A 211 -8.96 -20.80 2.65
N ALA A 212 -9.82 -21.51 3.37
CA ALA A 212 -10.98 -22.21 2.81
C ALA A 212 -12.19 -21.26 2.60
N ALA A 213 -12.14 -20.01 3.08
CA ALA A 213 -13.20 -19.04 2.84
C ALA A 213 -13.28 -18.68 1.35
N ARG A 214 -14.47 -18.43 0.82
CA ARG A 214 -14.66 -18.01 -0.59
C ARG A 214 -13.98 -16.67 -0.85
N THR A 215 -14.16 -15.74 0.07
CA THR A 215 -13.46 -14.46 0.12
C THR A 215 -12.87 -14.23 1.50
N LEU A 216 -11.86 -13.38 1.60
CA LEU A 216 -11.30 -13.02 2.90
C LEU A 216 -12.17 -11.98 3.62
N ALA A 217 -12.93 -11.19 2.86
CA ALA A 217 -13.89 -10.21 3.39
C ALA A 217 -15.03 -10.87 4.18
N GLU A 218 -15.37 -12.15 3.90
CA GLU A 218 -16.37 -12.93 4.65
C GLU A 218 -16.04 -13.09 6.14
N ARG A 219 -14.83 -12.80 6.56
CA ARG A 219 -14.41 -12.86 7.96
C ARG A 219 -14.93 -11.69 8.79
N ALA A 220 -15.16 -10.52 8.15
CA ALA A 220 -15.55 -9.28 8.83
C ALA A 220 -16.83 -9.39 9.68
N PRO A 221 -17.93 -10.01 9.20
CA PRO A 221 -19.13 -10.21 10.01
C PRO A 221 -18.89 -10.98 11.30
N GLY A 222 -17.89 -11.89 11.33
CA GLY A 222 -17.52 -12.61 12.55
C GLY A 222 -16.94 -11.71 13.66
N TYR A 223 -16.48 -10.52 13.29
CA TYR A 223 -15.96 -9.50 14.22
C TYR A 223 -16.95 -8.35 14.45
N GLY A 224 -18.18 -8.44 13.88
CA GLY A 224 -19.25 -7.47 14.09
C GLY A 224 -19.19 -6.22 13.22
N PHE A 225 -18.54 -6.27 12.05
CA PHE A 225 -18.51 -5.18 11.09
C PHE A 225 -18.57 -5.67 9.63
N ASP A 226 -18.66 -4.72 8.67
CA ASP A 226 -18.87 -5.06 7.28
C ASP A 226 -17.56 -5.38 6.54
N GLY A 227 -17.64 -6.33 5.61
CA GLY A 227 -16.61 -6.59 4.61
C GLY A 227 -17.12 -6.31 3.20
N VAL A 228 -16.24 -5.89 2.30
CA VAL A 228 -16.54 -5.66 0.89
C VAL A 228 -15.46 -6.26 0.02
N VAL A 229 -15.84 -6.80 -1.14
CA VAL A 229 -14.91 -7.28 -2.16
C VAL A 229 -14.94 -6.31 -3.33
N VAL A 230 -13.78 -5.80 -3.72
CA VAL A 230 -13.64 -4.84 -4.83
C VAL A 230 -12.65 -5.39 -5.87
N ASP A 231 -12.90 -5.10 -7.15
CA ASP A 231 -11.92 -5.30 -8.20
C ASP A 231 -10.74 -4.33 -7.97
N GLY A 232 -9.64 -4.87 -7.48
CA GLY A 232 -8.45 -4.10 -7.15
C GLY A 232 -7.69 -3.52 -8.35
N ASN A 233 -8.06 -3.91 -9.57
CA ASN A 233 -7.52 -3.35 -10.80
C ASN A 233 -8.42 -2.25 -11.38
N ASP A 234 -9.54 -1.95 -10.72
CA ASP A 234 -10.42 -0.83 -11.02
C ASP A 234 -10.18 0.32 -10.03
N LEU A 235 -9.42 1.32 -10.46
CA LEU A 235 -9.10 2.51 -9.64
C LEU A 235 -10.35 3.19 -9.08
N LEU A 236 -11.40 3.32 -9.90
CA LEU A 236 -12.62 4.06 -9.54
C LEU A 236 -13.45 3.29 -8.50
N ALA A 237 -13.54 1.97 -8.66
CA ALA A 237 -14.23 1.12 -7.69
C ALA A 237 -13.50 1.06 -6.35
N VAL A 238 -12.17 0.95 -6.37
CA VAL A 238 -11.36 0.99 -5.15
C VAL A 238 -11.53 2.31 -4.41
N TYR A 239 -11.48 3.43 -5.15
CA TYR A 239 -11.73 4.75 -4.58
C TYR A 239 -13.13 4.85 -3.96
N ALA A 240 -14.17 4.46 -4.70
CA ALA A 240 -15.56 4.54 -4.22
C ALA A 240 -15.80 3.68 -2.97
N ALA A 241 -15.31 2.44 -2.97
CA ALA A 241 -15.44 1.54 -1.82
C ALA A 241 -14.70 2.08 -0.59
N THR A 242 -13.49 2.62 -0.80
CA THR A 242 -12.70 3.17 0.29
C THR A 242 -13.30 4.47 0.84
N SER A 243 -13.78 5.37 -0.04
CA SER A 243 -14.49 6.59 0.37
C SER A 243 -15.71 6.29 1.22
N ALA A 244 -16.53 5.32 0.81
CA ALA A 244 -17.69 4.90 1.61
C ALA A 244 -17.27 4.33 2.97
N ALA A 245 -16.17 3.58 3.04
CA ALA A 245 -15.63 3.08 4.30
C ALA A 245 -15.09 4.20 5.19
N VAL A 246 -14.44 5.22 4.61
CA VAL A 246 -13.97 6.42 5.32
C VAL A 246 -15.14 7.19 5.92
N GLU A 247 -16.21 7.43 5.15
CA GLU A 247 -17.41 8.12 5.63
C GLU A 247 -18.08 7.36 6.79
N ARG A 248 -18.21 6.03 6.66
CA ARG A 248 -18.74 5.18 7.74
C ARG A 248 -17.90 5.27 9.02
N ALA A 249 -16.59 5.19 8.88
CA ALA A 249 -15.66 5.27 10.01
C ALA A 249 -15.78 6.62 10.73
N ARG A 250 -15.84 7.74 9.98
CA ARG A 250 -16.06 9.09 10.51
C ARG A 250 -17.42 9.25 11.19
N ALA A 251 -18.45 8.59 10.67
CA ALA A 251 -19.77 8.59 11.28
C ALA A 251 -19.85 7.73 12.56
N GLY A 252 -18.74 7.14 13.00
CA GLY A 252 -18.68 6.29 14.19
C GLY A 252 -19.34 4.90 14.04
N LEU A 253 -19.56 4.48 12.78
CA LEU A 253 -20.18 3.18 12.49
C LEU A 253 -19.19 2.00 12.61
N GLY A 254 -17.92 2.30 12.89
CA GLY A 254 -16.89 1.30 13.14
C GLY A 254 -16.05 0.95 11.90
N PRO A 255 -15.27 -0.14 11.97
CA PRO A 255 -14.34 -0.52 10.92
C PRO A 255 -15.02 -1.09 9.69
N THR A 256 -14.24 -1.19 8.60
CA THR A 256 -14.61 -1.92 7.37
C THR A 256 -13.41 -2.74 6.90
N LEU A 257 -13.64 -3.98 6.46
CA LEU A 257 -12.64 -4.79 5.76
C LEU A 257 -12.89 -4.71 4.25
N ILE A 258 -11.95 -4.16 3.51
CA ILE A 258 -11.97 -4.12 2.05
C ILE A 258 -11.01 -5.20 1.53
N GLU A 259 -11.53 -6.23 0.87
CA GLU A 259 -10.72 -7.16 0.10
C GLU A 259 -10.60 -6.65 -1.34
N SER A 260 -9.46 -6.13 -1.67
CA SER A 260 -9.09 -5.69 -3.01
C SER A 260 -8.50 -6.87 -3.77
N GLN A 261 -9.29 -7.46 -4.67
CA GLN A 261 -8.84 -8.55 -5.52
C GLN A 261 -8.01 -8.01 -6.68
N THR A 262 -6.73 -8.28 -6.64
CA THR A 262 -5.74 -7.81 -7.61
C THR A 262 -4.78 -8.95 -7.96
N TYR A 263 -3.69 -8.65 -8.67
CA TYR A 263 -2.68 -9.66 -8.98
C TYR A 263 -1.27 -9.07 -8.93
N ARG A 264 -0.35 -9.79 -8.30
CA ARG A 264 1.07 -9.45 -8.29
C ARG A 264 1.71 -9.88 -9.60
N LEU A 265 1.94 -8.94 -10.53
CA LEU A 265 2.54 -9.23 -11.84
C LEU A 265 4.06 -9.46 -11.77
N GLY A 266 4.71 -9.04 -10.69
CA GLY A 266 6.14 -9.20 -10.47
C GLY A 266 6.49 -10.28 -9.46
N ALA A 267 7.78 -10.42 -9.18
CA ALA A 267 8.30 -11.23 -8.09
C ALA A 267 7.79 -10.72 -6.72
N HIS A 268 7.81 -11.57 -5.70
CA HIS A 268 7.44 -11.17 -4.34
C HIS A 268 8.34 -10.03 -3.84
N ASN A 269 9.61 -10.18 -4.04
CA ASN A 269 10.63 -9.14 -3.85
C ASN A 269 11.77 -9.34 -4.85
N THR A 270 12.77 -8.49 -4.82
CA THR A 270 13.89 -8.54 -5.78
C THR A 270 14.82 -9.75 -5.65
N SER A 271 14.64 -10.57 -4.60
CA SER A 271 15.38 -11.83 -4.37
C SER A 271 14.56 -13.08 -4.70
N ASP A 272 13.30 -12.92 -5.15
CA ASP A 272 12.38 -14.00 -5.49
C ASP A 272 12.42 -14.34 -6.99
N ASP A 273 12.13 -15.60 -7.30
CA ASP A 273 11.97 -16.10 -8.68
C ASP A 273 10.56 -16.70 -8.87
N PRO A 274 9.61 -15.91 -9.36
CA PRO A 274 8.24 -16.36 -9.54
C PRO A 274 8.07 -17.44 -10.62
N THR A 275 9.04 -17.63 -11.51
CA THR A 275 8.98 -18.67 -12.56
C THR A 275 8.91 -20.09 -11.99
N ARG A 276 9.29 -20.25 -10.72
CA ARG A 276 9.29 -21.53 -10.00
C ARG A 276 7.90 -21.96 -9.52
N TYR A 277 6.93 -21.04 -9.45
CA TYR A 277 5.62 -21.33 -8.84
C TYR A 277 4.43 -20.68 -9.55
N VAL A 278 4.63 -19.65 -10.40
CA VAL A 278 3.57 -19.02 -11.20
C VAL A 278 3.56 -19.63 -12.60
N PRO A 279 2.47 -20.28 -13.03
CA PRO A 279 2.33 -20.75 -14.40
C PRO A 279 2.40 -19.58 -15.41
N PRO A 280 3.16 -19.72 -16.51
CA PRO A 280 3.29 -18.63 -17.51
C PRO A 280 1.94 -18.18 -18.10
N GLU A 281 1.04 -19.12 -18.37
CA GLU A 281 -0.29 -18.83 -18.91
C GLU A 281 -1.17 -18.04 -17.93
N MET A 282 -0.99 -18.22 -16.64
CA MET A 282 -1.67 -17.43 -15.62
C MET A 282 -1.15 -15.98 -15.65
N LEU A 283 0.16 -15.81 -15.71
CA LEU A 283 0.77 -14.48 -15.78
C LEU A 283 0.32 -13.71 -17.04
N GLU A 284 0.33 -14.36 -18.20
CA GLU A 284 -0.11 -13.73 -19.45
C GLU A 284 -1.60 -13.32 -19.41
N ARG A 285 -2.44 -14.12 -18.77
CA ARG A 285 -3.85 -13.78 -18.56
C ARG A 285 -4.00 -12.55 -17.66
N GLN A 286 -3.22 -12.49 -16.58
CA GLN A 286 -3.29 -11.37 -15.63
C GLN A 286 -2.73 -10.06 -16.20
N LYS A 287 -1.77 -10.10 -17.12
CA LYS A 287 -1.28 -8.91 -17.84
C LYS A 287 -2.36 -8.21 -18.65
N GLN A 288 -3.39 -8.94 -19.11
CA GLN A 288 -4.53 -8.34 -19.84
C GLN A 288 -5.39 -7.45 -18.94
N HIS A 289 -5.32 -7.64 -17.62
CA HIS A 289 -6.03 -6.86 -16.61
C HIS A 289 -5.14 -5.77 -15.97
N ASP A 290 -4.10 -5.30 -16.67
CA ASP A 290 -3.18 -4.27 -16.16
C ASP A 290 -3.96 -3.00 -15.76
N PRO A 291 -3.86 -2.56 -14.48
CA PRO A 291 -4.66 -1.44 -13.98
C PRO A 291 -4.30 -0.10 -14.63
N ILE A 292 -3.04 0.11 -15.05
CA ILE A 292 -2.60 1.33 -15.73
C ILE A 292 -3.23 1.40 -17.13
N LEU A 293 -3.16 0.31 -17.90
CA LEU A 293 -3.76 0.26 -19.24
C LEU A 293 -5.27 0.46 -19.19
N ARG A 294 -5.93 -0.09 -18.18
CA ARG A 294 -7.37 0.06 -17.97
C ARG A 294 -7.78 1.52 -17.79
N ILE A 295 -7.09 2.26 -16.93
CA ILE A 295 -7.36 3.70 -16.72
C ILE A 295 -6.94 4.54 -17.93
N GLN A 296 -5.87 4.21 -18.63
CA GLN A 296 -5.48 4.88 -19.86
C GLN A 296 -6.56 4.75 -20.94
N ARG A 297 -7.15 3.55 -21.11
CA ARG A 297 -8.28 3.33 -22.05
C ARG A 297 -9.49 4.15 -21.65
N PHE A 298 -9.85 4.15 -20.36
CA PHE A 298 -10.96 4.96 -19.84
C PHE A 298 -10.78 6.44 -20.15
N LEU A 299 -9.62 7.01 -19.85
CA LEU A 299 -9.32 8.43 -20.12
C LEU A 299 -9.19 8.74 -21.62
N ALA A 300 -8.69 7.81 -22.44
CA ALA A 300 -8.61 7.97 -23.89
C ALA A 300 -10.00 8.05 -24.53
N ALA A 301 -10.93 7.22 -24.10
CA ALA A 301 -12.33 7.28 -24.56
C ALA A 301 -13.01 8.61 -24.23
N ARG A 302 -12.55 9.31 -23.20
CA ARG A 302 -13.00 10.64 -22.76
C ARG A 302 -12.20 11.80 -23.38
N GLY A 303 -11.18 11.50 -24.20
CA GLY A 303 -10.30 12.52 -24.81
C GLY A 303 -9.26 13.14 -23.85
N ALA A 304 -9.18 12.65 -22.61
CA ALA A 304 -8.26 13.15 -21.57
C ALA A 304 -6.87 12.50 -21.61
N TRP A 305 -6.68 11.39 -22.31
CA TRP A 305 -5.40 10.71 -22.48
C TRP A 305 -5.02 10.62 -23.96
N ASN A 306 -3.82 11.11 -24.30
CA ASN A 306 -3.26 11.09 -25.64
C ASN A 306 -1.72 11.05 -25.56
N GLU A 307 -1.05 10.97 -26.72
CA GLU A 307 0.41 10.85 -26.81
C GLU A 307 1.17 12.04 -26.17
N SER A 308 0.64 13.26 -26.28
CA SER A 308 1.23 14.45 -25.66
C SER A 308 1.21 14.33 -24.13
N VAL A 309 0.07 13.97 -23.54
CA VAL A 309 -0.09 13.78 -22.09
C VAL A 309 0.80 12.63 -21.60
N ALA A 310 0.89 11.55 -22.37
CA ALA A 310 1.76 10.41 -22.04
C ALA A 310 3.22 10.82 -22.01
N SER A 311 3.69 11.60 -22.99
CA SER A 311 5.06 12.12 -23.06
C SER A 311 5.37 13.04 -21.88
N ASP A 312 4.46 13.94 -21.52
CA ASP A 312 4.63 14.85 -20.39
C ASP A 312 4.74 14.07 -19.07
N PHE A 313 3.92 13.02 -18.90
CA PHE A 313 3.99 12.14 -17.72
C PHE A 313 5.33 11.42 -17.65
N GLN A 314 5.80 10.83 -18.75
CA GLN A 314 7.09 10.13 -18.81
C GLN A 314 8.25 11.05 -18.44
N ASN A 315 8.26 12.27 -18.98
CA ASN A 315 9.30 13.28 -18.71
C ASN A 315 9.27 13.73 -17.22
N HIS A 316 8.08 13.91 -16.66
CA HIS A 316 7.94 14.25 -15.25
C HIS A 316 8.41 13.12 -14.35
N ILE A 317 7.96 11.89 -14.62
CA ILE A 317 8.31 10.69 -13.86
C ILE A 317 9.80 10.44 -13.86
N PHE A 318 10.44 10.53 -15.04
CA PHE A 318 11.88 10.37 -15.16
C PHE A 318 12.63 11.38 -14.28
N ARG A 319 12.28 12.68 -14.38
CA ARG A 319 12.90 13.72 -13.55
C ARG A 319 12.71 13.48 -12.06
N THR A 320 11.49 13.11 -11.63
CA THR A 320 11.18 12.84 -10.22
C THR A 320 12.04 11.70 -9.67
N ILE A 321 12.19 10.61 -10.41
CA ILE A 321 13.00 9.47 -9.98
C ILE A 321 14.49 9.84 -9.90
N GLU A 322 15.04 10.50 -10.94
CA GLU A 322 16.46 10.88 -10.96
C GLU A 322 16.79 11.91 -9.85
N GLN A 323 15.89 12.86 -9.59
CA GLN A 323 16.05 13.80 -8.48
C GLN A 323 16.06 13.11 -7.12
N ALA A 324 15.13 12.17 -6.87
CA ALA A 324 15.08 11.42 -5.64
C ALA A 324 16.31 10.53 -5.43
N LEU A 325 16.80 9.89 -6.51
CA LEU A 325 18.04 9.10 -6.45
C LEU A 325 19.25 9.99 -6.13
N ALA A 326 19.34 11.18 -6.74
CA ALA A 326 20.42 12.14 -6.46
C ALA A 326 20.34 12.67 -5.02
N ALA A 327 19.13 12.99 -4.52
CA ALA A 327 18.91 13.44 -3.15
C ALA A 327 19.32 12.36 -2.13
N ALA A 328 18.89 11.12 -2.35
CA ALA A 328 19.28 10.00 -1.48
C ALA A 328 20.80 9.75 -1.50
N ALA A 329 21.44 9.84 -2.65
CA ALA A 329 22.90 9.66 -2.78
C ALA A 329 23.72 10.78 -2.13
N ALA A 330 23.12 11.96 -1.94
CA ALA A 330 23.76 13.10 -1.28
C ALA A 330 23.74 13.02 0.25
N VAL A 331 22.92 12.13 0.82
CA VAL A 331 22.86 11.93 2.28
C VAL A 331 24.14 11.23 2.74
N PRO A 332 24.87 11.80 3.73
CA PRO A 332 26.09 11.18 4.23
C PRO A 332 25.84 9.79 4.80
N PRO A 333 26.81 8.86 4.73
CA PRO A 333 26.70 7.56 5.36
C PRO A 333 26.38 7.68 6.86
N PRO A 334 25.62 6.74 7.44
CA PRO A 334 25.33 6.77 8.86
C PRO A 334 26.60 6.66 9.70
N THR A 335 26.64 7.38 10.81
CA THR A 335 27.74 7.35 11.77
C THR A 335 27.58 6.20 12.76
N ALA A 336 28.65 5.89 13.50
CA ALA A 336 28.55 4.95 14.62
C ALA A 336 27.48 5.36 15.65
N ALA A 337 27.34 6.65 15.94
CA ALA A 337 26.35 7.17 16.87
C ALA A 337 24.91 6.87 16.42
N ASP A 338 24.62 6.90 15.13
CA ASP A 338 23.28 6.65 14.58
C ASP A 338 22.76 5.24 14.89
N LEU A 339 23.65 4.26 15.08
CA LEU A 339 23.28 2.90 15.47
C LEU A 339 22.71 2.81 16.90
N PHE A 340 23.04 3.77 17.75
CA PHE A 340 22.72 3.73 19.18
C PHE A 340 21.75 4.82 19.61
N SER A 341 21.67 5.94 18.89
CA SER A 341 20.99 7.18 19.34
C SER A 341 19.46 7.09 19.35
N HIS A 342 18.86 6.09 18.67
CA HIS A 342 17.40 6.04 18.46
C HIS A 342 16.68 4.98 19.32
N THR A 343 17.40 4.20 20.14
CA THR A 343 16.79 3.13 20.95
C THR A 343 16.20 3.64 22.26
N TYR A 344 16.90 4.56 22.93
CA TYR A 344 16.51 5.12 24.22
C TYR A 344 16.77 6.63 24.25
N ALA A 345 16.04 7.36 25.11
CA ALA A 345 16.26 8.80 25.33
C ALA A 345 17.69 9.14 25.80
N LYS A 346 18.35 8.20 26.49
CA LYS A 346 19.78 8.26 26.89
C LYS A 346 20.38 6.90 26.68
N LEU A 347 21.64 6.87 26.24
CA LEU A 347 22.39 5.61 26.15
C LEU A 347 22.50 4.96 27.52
N THR A 348 22.28 3.66 27.56
CA THR A 348 22.63 2.84 28.71
C THR A 348 24.15 2.69 28.77
N ASP A 349 24.69 2.35 29.96
CA ASP A 349 26.15 2.10 30.14
C ASP A 349 26.67 1.05 29.17
N ARG A 350 25.86 0.03 28.89
CA ARG A 350 26.19 -1.04 27.92
C ARG A 350 26.32 -0.45 26.51
N GLN A 351 25.35 0.35 26.05
CA GLN A 351 25.38 0.97 24.72
C GLN A 351 26.53 1.97 24.59
N ALA A 352 26.78 2.77 25.62
CA ALA A 352 27.87 3.73 25.62
C ALA A 352 29.24 3.00 25.51
N ARG A 353 29.39 1.83 26.13
CA ARG A 353 30.59 0.98 25.98
C ARG A 353 30.68 0.43 24.56
N GLN A 354 29.61 -0.16 24.04
CA GLN A 354 29.57 -0.72 22.69
C GLN A 354 29.86 0.33 21.61
N LEU A 355 29.36 1.55 21.77
CA LEU A 355 29.65 2.67 20.84
C LEU A 355 31.15 2.98 20.83
N ARG A 356 31.77 3.14 22.02
CA ARG A 356 33.23 3.38 22.10
C ARG A 356 34.05 2.25 21.48
N GLU A 357 33.68 0.99 21.72
CA GLU A 357 34.35 -0.19 21.13
C GLU A 357 34.22 -0.18 19.59
N PHE A 358 33.04 0.18 19.06
CA PHE A 358 32.80 0.28 17.62
C PHE A 358 33.62 1.40 16.98
N GLU A 359 33.63 2.61 17.59
CA GLU A 359 34.42 3.75 17.14
C GLU A 359 35.93 3.46 17.12
N ALA A 360 36.43 2.80 18.16
CA ALA A 360 37.84 2.39 18.25
C ALA A 360 38.21 1.39 17.15
N THR A 361 37.32 0.43 16.84
CA THR A 361 37.52 -0.56 15.77
C THR A 361 37.48 0.10 14.37
N ALA A 362 36.53 1.02 14.16
CA ALA A 362 36.45 1.75 12.92
C ALA A 362 37.66 2.63 12.64
N ALA A 363 38.19 3.31 13.67
CA ALA A 363 39.41 4.10 13.57
C ALA A 363 40.65 3.24 13.27
N ALA A 364 40.74 2.03 13.82
CA ALA A 364 41.82 1.11 13.54
C ALA A 364 41.78 0.51 12.13
N GLY A 365 40.55 0.28 11.57
CA GLY A 365 40.37 -0.26 10.22
C GLY A 365 40.66 0.71 9.10
N THR A 366 40.66 2.03 9.36
CA THR A 366 40.98 3.08 8.36
C THR A 366 42.49 3.35 8.20
N SER A 367 43.33 2.65 9.00
CA SER A 367 44.80 2.82 9.04
C SER A 367 45.55 1.72 8.26
N GLY A 368 44.84 0.86 7.48
CA GLY A 368 45.41 -0.26 6.74
C GLY A 368 45.36 -0.10 5.22
#